data_41a363e3b8cea5c40cc43c4088f62652
#
_entry.id   41a363e3b8cea5c40cc43c4088f62652
#
_cell.length_a   1.000
_cell.length_b   1.000
_cell.length_c   1.000
_cell.angle_alpha   90.00
_cell.angle_beta   90.00
_cell.angle_gamma   90.00
#
_symmetry.space_group_name_H-M   'P 1'
#
loop_
_entity.id
_entity.type
_entity.pdbx_description
1 polymer ?
#
loop_
_entity_poly.entity_id
_entity_poly.type
_entity_poly.pdbx_seq_one_letter_code
_entity_poly.pdbx_strand_id
1 'polypeptide(L)'
;NAGYVMRAWYDIVSVDFAPGREEAEGVRTSAQQIETLLDRENARGIADARIVLAGFSQGGVIALHTGLRHPRRLAGILALSCYLPLAETLAEEAQQANRDVPIFMAHGRADPVIPYDLGKRSAKLLKAADYPVQWHGYAAEHTVCLEELRDIEAWLNKVLADAC
;
A
#
# COMPACT_ATOMS: atom_id res chain seq x y z
N ASN A 1 -6.83 3.39 -20.63
CA ASN A 1 -6.45 2.10 -21.28
C ASN A 1 -6.83 2.04 -22.77
N ALA A 2 -7.09 3.18 -23.43
CA ALA A 2 -7.41 3.27 -24.85
C ALA A 2 -8.46 2.24 -25.35
N GLY A 3 -9.44 1.88 -24.50
CA GLY A 3 -10.49 0.91 -24.81
C GLY A 3 -10.11 -0.57 -24.64
N TYR A 4 -8.91 -0.89 -24.20
CA TYR A 4 -8.52 -2.28 -23.93
C TYR A 4 -9.10 -2.76 -22.59
N VAL A 5 -9.74 -3.95 -22.62
CA VAL A 5 -10.14 -4.67 -21.42
C VAL A 5 -8.93 -5.39 -20.85
N MET A 6 -8.56 -5.07 -19.61
CA MET A 6 -7.44 -5.71 -18.92
C MET A 6 -7.80 -5.96 -17.46
N ARG A 7 -7.13 -6.92 -16.84
CA ARG A 7 -7.32 -7.18 -15.40
C ARG A 7 -6.77 -6.00 -14.61
N ALA A 8 -7.55 -5.53 -13.64
CA ALA A 8 -7.18 -4.48 -12.71
C ALA A 8 -7.70 -4.83 -11.32
N TRP A 9 -7.14 -4.20 -10.27
CA TRP A 9 -7.64 -4.35 -8.91
C TRP A 9 -8.98 -3.64 -8.73
N TYR A 10 -9.15 -2.49 -9.37
CA TYR A 10 -10.42 -1.74 -9.41
C TYR A 10 -10.45 -0.84 -10.63
N ASP A 11 -11.64 -0.42 -11.03
CA ASP A 11 -11.81 0.52 -12.12
C ASP A 11 -11.45 1.95 -11.69
N ILE A 12 -10.64 2.64 -12.47
CA ILE A 12 -10.33 4.06 -12.27
C ILE A 12 -11.36 4.86 -13.07
N VAL A 13 -12.30 5.49 -12.38
CA VAL A 13 -13.37 6.30 -12.98
C VAL A 13 -12.87 7.68 -13.40
N SER A 14 -11.89 8.22 -12.68
CA SER A 14 -11.30 9.53 -12.98
C SER A 14 -9.80 9.52 -12.77
N VAL A 15 -9.08 10.19 -13.66
CA VAL A 15 -7.61 10.34 -13.59
C VAL A 15 -7.17 11.56 -12.77
N ASP A 16 -8.09 12.37 -12.27
CA ASP A 16 -7.77 13.59 -11.52
C ASP A 16 -7.56 13.33 -10.01
N PHE A 17 -7.67 12.06 -9.57
CA PHE A 17 -7.45 11.62 -8.19
C PHE A 17 -8.08 12.55 -7.13
N ALA A 18 -9.21 13.19 -7.46
CA ALA A 18 -9.91 14.07 -6.54
C ALA A 18 -10.41 13.28 -5.32
N PRO A 19 -10.31 13.82 -4.10
CA PRO A 19 -10.82 13.16 -2.91
C PRO A 19 -12.28 12.70 -3.08
N GLY A 20 -12.56 11.44 -2.76
CA GLY A 20 -13.90 10.87 -2.81
C GLY A 20 -14.36 10.34 -4.19
N ARG A 21 -13.47 10.30 -5.18
CA ARG A 21 -13.75 9.71 -6.51
C ARG A 21 -13.07 8.37 -6.76
N GLU A 22 -12.56 7.74 -5.71
CA GLU A 22 -12.08 6.36 -5.78
C GLU A 22 -13.27 5.42 -5.92
N GLU A 23 -13.09 4.34 -6.65
CA GLU A 23 -14.04 3.24 -6.68
C GLU A 23 -13.98 2.47 -5.33
N ALA A 24 -14.61 3.05 -4.32
CA ALA A 24 -14.56 2.53 -2.95
C ALA A 24 -14.99 1.06 -2.87
N GLU A 25 -16.03 0.68 -3.63
CA GLU A 25 -16.50 -0.71 -3.69
C GLU A 25 -15.46 -1.63 -4.34
N GLY A 26 -14.83 -1.19 -5.43
CA GLY A 26 -13.78 -1.95 -6.11
C GLY A 26 -12.55 -2.15 -5.22
N VAL A 27 -12.13 -1.11 -4.49
CA VAL A 27 -11.04 -1.18 -3.51
C VAL A 27 -11.39 -2.18 -2.40
N ARG A 28 -12.59 -2.12 -1.83
CA ARG A 28 -13.04 -3.04 -0.77
C ARG A 28 -13.15 -4.48 -1.26
N THR A 29 -13.68 -4.69 -2.47
CA THR A 29 -13.77 -6.02 -3.11
C THR A 29 -12.39 -6.62 -3.31
N SER A 30 -11.44 -5.83 -3.80
CA SER A 30 -10.06 -6.28 -3.98
C SER A 30 -9.36 -6.57 -2.65
N ALA A 31 -9.63 -5.76 -1.62
CA ALA A 31 -9.12 -6.02 -0.28
C ALA A 31 -9.62 -7.37 0.27
N GLN A 32 -10.89 -7.73 0.05
CA GLN A 32 -11.43 -9.04 0.44
C GLN A 32 -10.70 -10.21 -0.26
N GLN A 33 -10.27 -10.03 -1.51
CA GLN A 33 -9.46 -11.03 -2.21
C GLN A 33 -8.09 -11.19 -1.55
N ILE A 34 -7.46 -10.09 -1.12
CA ILE A 34 -6.20 -10.15 -0.38
C ILE A 34 -6.39 -10.82 0.98
N GLU A 35 -7.47 -10.54 1.71
CA GLU A 35 -7.79 -11.24 2.96
C GLU A 35 -7.91 -12.76 2.74
N THR A 36 -8.53 -13.20 1.65
CA THR A 36 -8.61 -14.61 1.29
C THR A 36 -7.21 -15.22 1.06
N LEU A 37 -6.29 -14.46 0.46
CA LEU A 37 -4.91 -14.90 0.28
C LEU A 37 -4.16 -14.99 1.62
N LEU A 38 -4.35 -14.04 2.53
CA LEU A 38 -3.78 -14.06 3.88
C LEU A 38 -4.26 -15.30 4.65
N ASP A 39 -5.56 -15.58 4.64
CA ASP A 39 -6.13 -16.77 5.29
C ASP A 39 -5.57 -18.08 4.69
N ARG A 40 -5.32 -18.10 3.39
CA ARG A 40 -4.68 -19.24 2.71
C ARG A 40 -3.24 -19.43 3.18
N GLU A 41 -2.46 -18.36 3.36
CA GLU A 41 -1.09 -18.45 3.89
C GLU A 41 -1.11 -18.89 5.37
N ASN A 42 -2.07 -18.40 6.16
CA ASN A 42 -2.26 -18.87 7.54
C ASN A 42 -2.58 -20.39 7.58
N ALA A 43 -3.45 -20.87 6.70
CA ALA A 43 -3.74 -22.30 6.58
C ALA A 43 -2.51 -23.15 6.21
N ARG A 44 -1.50 -22.55 5.56
CA ARG A 44 -0.21 -23.16 5.27
C ARG A 44 0.79 -23.06 6.44
N GLY A 45 0.39 -22.45 7.56
CA GLY A 45 1.23 -22.29 8.74
C GLY A 45 2.07 -21.02 8.77
N ILE A 46 1.85 -20.06 7.85
CA ILE A 46 2.54 -18.77 7.86
C ILE A 46 1.71 -17.78 8.69
N ALA A 47 2.26 -17.34 9.82
CA ALA A 47 1.60 -16.33 10.67
C ALA A 47 1.60 -14.96 9.96
N ASP A 48 0.55 -14.14 10.18
CA ASP A 48 0.45 -12.79 9.62
C ASP A 48 1.65 -11.91 9.98
N ALA A 49 2.18 -12.06 11.19
CA ALA A 49 3.37 -11.34 11.64
C ALA A 49 4.63 -11.63 10.80
N ARG A 50 4.60 -12.61 9.92
CA ARG A 50 5.66 -12.93 8.96
C ARG A 50 5.29 -12.57 7.52
N ILE A 51 4.19 -11.87 7.31
CA ILE A 51 3.70 -11.48 5.98
C ILE A 51 3.89 -9.98 5.79
N VAL A 52 4.49 -9.60 4.67
CA VAL A 52 4.53 -8.22 4.18
C VAL A 52 3.54 -8.10 3.03
N LEU A 53 2.60 -7.16 3.14
CA LEU A 53 1.76 -6.77 1.99
C LEU A 53 2.53 -5.79 1.13
N ALA A 54 2.80 -6.16 -0.12
CA ALA A 54 3.57 -5.37 -1.06
C ALA A 54 2.77 -5.07 -2.34
N GLY A 55 2.85 -3.84 -2.83
CA GLY A 55 2.18 -3.47 -4.06
C GLY A 55 2.77 -2.24 -4.75
N PHE A 56 2.65 -2.22 -6.07
CA PHE A 56 3.00 -1.12 -6.94
C PHE A 56 1.74 -0.55 -7.58
N SER A 57 1.64 0.77 -7.71
CA SER A 57 0.51 1.46 -8.34
C SER A 57 -0.82 1.07 -7.68
N GLN A 58 -1.81 0.56 -8.40
CA GLN A 58 -3.06 0.03 -7.83
C GLN A 58 -2.83 -1.04 -6.74
N GLY A 59 -1.83 -1.92 -6.94
CA GLY A 59 -1.47 -2.92 -5.93
C GLY A 59 -1.00 -2.29 -4.62
N GLY A 60 -0.29 -1.16 -4.68
CA GLY A 60 0.13 -0.38 -3.51
C GLY A 60 -1.06 0.24 -2.77
N VAL A 61 -2.06 0.73 -3.52
CA VAL A 61 -3.33 1.23 -2.96
C VAL A 61 -4.03 0.12 -2.17
N ILE A 62 -4.14 -1.08 -2.75
CA ILE A 62 -4.78 -2.23 -2.09
C ILE A 62 -3.96 -2.73 -0.90
N ALA A 63 -2.63 -2.74 -1.00
CA ALA A 63 -1.76 -3.13 0.12
C ALA A 63 -1.93 -2.18 1.32
N LEU A 64 -1.98 -0.87 1.10
CA LEU A 64 -2.26 0.12 2.16
C LEU A 64 -3.66 -0.07 2.74
N HIS A 65 -4.69 -0.16 1.88
CA HIS A 65 -6.07 -0.29 2.34
C HIS A 65 -6.26 -1.52 3.22
N THR A 66 -5.81 -2.68 2.73
CA THR A 66 -5.95 -3.96 3.43
C THR A 66 -5.09 -3.99 4.69
N GLY A 67 -3.80 -3.65 4.59
CA GLY A 67 -2.87 -3.79 5.71
C GLY A 67 -3.23 -2.93 6.91
N LEU A 68 -3.75 -1.71 6.70
CA LEU A 68 -4.18 -0.83 7.78
C LEU A 68 -5.49 -1.29 8.45
N ARG A 69 -6.29 -2.11 7.75
CA ARG A 69 -7.60 -2.62 8.20
C ARG A 69 -7.58 -4.10 8.57
N HIS A 70 -6.46 -4.78 8.35
CA HIS A 70 -6.32 -6.20 8.69
C HIS A 70 -6.34 -6.42 10.20
N PRO A 71 -7.14 -7.38 10.72
CA PRO A 71 -7.35 -7.54 12.16
C PRO A 71 -6.16 -8.16 12.91
N ARG A 72 -5.20 -8.77 12.21
CA ARG A 72 -4.02 -9.41 12.80
C ARG A 72 -2.75 -8.63 12.42
N ARG A 73 -1.73 -8.69 13.28
CA ARG A 73 -0.46 -7.99 13.07
C ARG A 73 0.27 -8.52 11.84
N LEU A 74 0.61 -7.61 10.90
CA LEU A 74 1.48 -7.89 9.75
C LEU A 74 2.95 -7.54 10.06
N ALA A 75 3.89 -8.14 9.32
CA ALA A 75 5.30 -7.77 9.38
C ALA A 75 5.55 -6.36 8.83
N GLY A 76 4.84 -5.96 7.78
CA GLY A 76 4.98 -4.65 7.17
C GLY A 76 4.08 -4.41 5.98
N ILE A 77 4.06 -3.16 5.51
CA ILE A 77 3.36 -2.74 4.28
C ILE A 77 4.36 -2.03 3.38
N LEU A 78 4.49 -2.49 2.14
CA LEU A 78 5.34 -1.92 1.10
C LEU A 78 4.45 -1.34 0.00
N ALA A 79 4.41 -0.02 -0.15
CA ALA A 79 3.48 0.68 -1.02
C ALA A 79 4.23 1.62 -1.98
N LEU A 80 4.34 1.21 -3.25
CA LEU A 80 5.16 1.87 -4.26
C LEU A 80 4.32 2.61 -5.29
N SER A 81 4.70 3.86 -5.60
CA SER A 81 4.05 4.71 -6.63
C SER A 81 2.53 4.71 -6.53
N CYS A 82 2.01 4.95 -5.33
CA CYS A 82 0.58 4.86 -5.02
C CYS A 82 0.13 5.96 -4.05
N TYR A 83 -1.12 5.90 -3.63
CA TYR A 83 -1.73 6.81 -2.68
C TYR A 83 -2.57 6.05 -1.63
N LEU A 84 -2.94 6.71 -0.54
CA LEU A 84 -3.82 6.17 0.50
C LEU A 84 -5.27 6.32 0.06
N PRO A 85 -5.98 5.20 -0.23
CA PRO A 85 -7.40 5.27 -0.57
C PRO A 85 -8.26 5.39 0.69
N LEU A 86 -9.47 5.94 0.54
CA LEU A 86 -10.48 6.04 1.60
C LEU A 86 -9.87 6.56 2.91
N ALA A 87 -9.07 7.63 2.83
CA ALA A 87 -8.37 8.20 3.96
C ALA A 87 -9.34 8.72 5.03
N GLU A 88 -10.53 9.17 4.62
CA GLU A 88 -11.59 9.69 5.48
C GLU A 88 -12.20 8.63 6.41
N THR A 89 -12.21 7.36 5.99
CA THR A 89 -12.73 6.25 6.82
C THR A 89 -11.65 5.57 7.66
N LEU A 90 -10.37 5.93 7.48
CA LEU A 90 -9.26 5.24 8.13
C LEU A 90 -9.36 5.29 9.66
N ALA A 91 -9.74 6.42 10.22
CA ALA A 91 -9.81 6.59 11.67
C ALA A 91 -10.80 5.63 12.34
N GLU A 92 -11.89 5.30 11.63
CA GLU A 92 -12.95 4.41 12.12
C GLU A 92 -12.66 2.93 11.80
N GLU A 93 -12.01 2.66 10.67
CA GLU A 93 -11.82 1.31 10.14
C GLU A 93 -10.45 0.69 10.50
N ALA A 94 -9.47 1.50 10.88
CA ALA A 94 -8.12 1.02 11.17
C ALA A 94 -8.10 0.07 12.37
N GLN A 95 -7.37 -1.03 12.24
CA GLN A 95 -7.24 -2.03 13.28
C GLN A 95 -6.06 -1.74 14.21
N GLN A 96 -6.28 -1.90 15.50
CA GLN A 96 -5.26 -1.66 16.52
C GLN A 96 -4.02 -2.55 16.33
N ALA A 97 -4.19 -3.76 15.82
CA ALA A 97 -3.11 -4.70 15.59
C ALA A 97 -2.01 -4.17 14.65
N ASN A 98 -2.37 -3.24 13.74
CA ASN A 98 -1.47 -2.66 12.75
C ASN A 98 -1.19 -1.16 12.95
N ARG A 99 -1.45 -0.62 14.15
CA ARG A 99 -1.17 0.81 14.45
C ARG A 99 0.31 1.16 14.37
N ASP A 100 1.17 0.23 14.69
CA ASP A 100 2.63 0.37 14.66
C ASP A 100 3.29 -0.47 13.56
N VAL A 101 2.51 -0.95 12.56
CA VAL A 101 3.06 -1.71 11.43
C VAL A 101 4.05 -0.85 10.65
N PRO A 102 5.28 -1.36 10.39
CA PRO A 102 6.23 -0.64 9.55
C PRO A 102 5.68 -0.44 8.14
N ILE A 103 5.71 0.80 7.64
CA ILE A 103 5.24 1.13 6.30
C ILE A 103 6.39 1.74 5.50
N PHE A 104 6.73 1.13 4.36
CA PHE A 104 7.64 1.70 3.38
C PHE A 104 6.82 2.26 2.23
N MET A 105 6.93 3.56 1.97
CA MET A 105 6.31 4.21 0.82
C MET A 105 7.38 4.87 -0.04
N ALA A 106 7.31 4.62 -1.35
CA ALA A 106 8.24 5.17 -2.32
C ALA A 106 7.53 5.68 -3.57
N HIS A 107 8.13 6.67 -4.24
CA HIS A 107 7.52 7.28 -5.42
C HIS A 107 8.56 7.93 -6.34
N GLY A 108 8.38 7.79 -7.65
CA GLY A 108 9.14 8.51 -8.66
C GLY A 108 8.77 10.00 -8.69
N ARG A 109 9.77 10.89 -8.64
CA ARG A 109 9.53 12.35 -8.63
C ARG A 109 8.97 12.88 -9.94
N ALA A 110 9.19 12.16 -11.05
CA ALA A 110 8.70 12.48 -12.38
C ALA A 110 7.59 11.54 -12.85
N ASP A 111 6.86 10.92 -11.90
CA ASP A 111 5.76 9.99 -12.19
C ASP A 111 4.63 10.70 -12.97
N PRO A 112 4.37 10.29 -14.25
CA PRO A 112 3.33 10.90 -15.06
C PRO A 112 1.95 10.26 -14.87
N VAL A 113 1.86 9.14 -14.11
CA VAL A 113 0.63 8.35 -13.93
C VAL A 113 -0.04 8.73 -12.62
N ILE A 114 0.71 8.66 -11.51
CA ILE A 114 0.22 9.07 -10.18
C ILE A 114 1.09 10.24 -9.71
N PRO A 115 0.52 11.45 -9.52
CA PRO A 115 1.29 12.61 -9.12
C PRO A 115 2.09 12.37 -7.84
N TYR A 116 3.39 12.68 -7.85
CA TYR A 116 4.29 12.54 -6.71
C TYR A 116 3.74 13.16 -5.42
N ASP A 117 3.10 14.34 -5.54
CA ASP A 117 2.53 15.04 -4.39
C ASP A 117 1.34 14.31 -3.77
N LEU A 118 0.63 13.46 -4.53
CA LEU A 118 -0.46 12.64 -4.00
C LEU A 118 0.08 11.55 -3.07
N GLY A 119 1.11 10.82 -3.49
CA GLY A 119 1.81 9.85 -2.65
C GLY A 119 2.44 10.49 -1.42
N LYS A 120 3.09 11.65 -1.59
CA LYS A 120 3.69 12.42 -0.49
C LYS A 120 2.66 12.91 0.53
N ARG A 121 1.48 13.34 0.08
CA ARG A 121 0.35 13.71 0.97
C ARG A 121 -0.14 12.50 1.74
N SER A 122 -0.27 11.35 1.09
CA SER A 122 -0.68 10.09 1.72
C SER A 122 0.27 9.69 2.85
N ALA A 123 1.59 9.74 2.60
CA ALA A 123 2.60 9.48 3.63
C ALA A 123 2.52 10.48 4.80
N LYS A 124 2.25 11.76 4.54
CA LYS A 124 2.06 12.78 5.59
C LYS A 124 0.81 12.50 6.43
N LEU A 125 -0.30 12.11 5.81
CA LEU A 125 -1.53 11.75 6.53
C LEU A 125 -1.31 10.57 7.46
N LEU A 126 -0.64 9.52 6.98
CA LEU A 126 -0.31 8.36 7.81
C LEU A 126 0.63 8.73 8.97
N LYS A 127 1.65 9.55 8.73
CA LYS A 127 2.53 10.06 9.80
C LYS A 127 1.78 10.91 10.82
N ALA A 128 0.85 11.74 10.39
CA ALA A 128 0.01 12.54 11.28
C ALA A 128 -0.97 11.69 12.09
N ALA A 129 -1.26 10.46 11.65
CA ALA A 129 -2.02 9.45 12.36
C ALA A 129 -1.12 8.47 13.15
N ASP A 130 0.14 8.85 13.42
CA ASP A 130 1.14 8.13 14.20
C ASP A 130 1.61 6.77 13.63
N TYR A 131 1.42 6.54 12.32
CA TYR A 131 2.00 5.35 11.68
C TYR A 131 3.50 5.53 11.39
N PRO A 132 4.33 4.47 11.60
CA PRO A 132 5.78 4.52 11.36
C PRO A 132 6.10 4.41 9.85
N VAL A 133 5.85 5.50 9.10
CA VAL A 133 6.06 5.56 7.66
C VAL A 133 7.47 6.02 7.32
N GLN A 134 8.19 5.23 6.53
CA GLN A 134 9.37 5.64 5.80
C GLN A 134 8.94 6.11 4.40
N TRP A 135 9.24 7.37 4.06
CA TRP A 135 8.90 7.96 2.77
C TRP A 135 10.17 8.23 1.96
N HIS A 136 10.21 7.70 0.74
CA HIS A 136 11.31 7.85 -0.20
C HIS A 136 10.85 8.44 -1.53
N GLY A 137 11.65 9.33 -2.11
CA GLY A 137 11.38 9.88 -3.44
C GLY A 137 12.60 9.72 -4.32
N TYR A 138 12.43 9.09 -5.46
CA TYR A 138 13.52 8.75 -6.39
C TYR A 138 13.47 9.56 -7.67
N ALA A 139 14.60 9.67 -8.37
CA ALA A 139 14.69 10.28 -9.70
C ALA A 139 14.21 9.27 -10.76
N ALA A 140 12.90 8.96 -10.72
CA ALA A 140 12.25 7.98 -11.58
C ALA A 140 10.87 8.48 -12.02
N GLU A 141 10.32 7.87 -13.06
CA GLU A 141 8.95 7.99 -13.50
C GLU A 141 8.06 6.97 -12.76
N HIS A 142 6.98 6.45 -13.41
CA HIS A 142 6.12 5.40 -12.85
C HIS A 142 6.77 4.02 -12.96
N THR A 143 7.88 3.84 -12.24
CA THR A 143 8.70 2.62 -12.27
C THR A 143 9.52 2.49 -10.98
N VAL A 144 10.09 1.31 -10.75
CA VAL A 144 11.00 1.05 -9.63
C VAL A 144 12.45 1.11 -10.13
N CYS A 145 13.29 1.92 -9.50
CA CYS A 145 14.72 2.06 -9.87
C CYS A 145 15.63 1.20 -8.98
N LEU A 146 16.91 1.05 -9.38
CA LEU A 146 17.89 0.23 -8.64
C LEU A 146 18.16 0.74 -7.23
N GLU A 147 18.15 2.05 -7.01
CA GLU A 147 18.31 2.64 -5.68
C GLU A 147 17.15 2.24 -4.77
N GLU A 148 15.92 2.37 -5.28
CA GLU A 148 14.70 1.94 -4.59
C GLU A 148 14.73 0.46 -4.24
N LEU A 149 15.17 -0.42 -5.14
CA LEU A 149 15.29 -1.86 -4.89
C LEU A 149 16.25 -2.18 -3.73
N ARG A 150 17.36 -1.44 -3.60
CA ARG A 150 18.32 -1.62 -2.50
C ARG A 150 17.70 -1.19 -1.16
N ASP A 151 16.98 -0.08 -1.16
CA ASP A 151 16.29 0.40 0.06
C ASP A 151 15.17 -0.54 0.48
N ILE A 152 14.42 -1.10 -0.48
CA ILE A 152 13.40 -2.12 -0.25
C ILE A 152 14.03 -3.39 0.34
N GLU A 153 15.14 -3.88 -0.22
CA GLU A 153 15.86 -5.05 0.28
C GLU A 153 16.29 -4.85 1.74
N ALA A 154 16.92 -3.71 2.04
CA ALA A 154 17.35 -3.38 3.39
C ALA A 154 16.17 -3.31 4.37
N TRP A 155 15.05 -2.70 3.95
CA TRP A 155 13.85 -2.60 4.76
C TRP A 155 13.19 -3.97 4.99
N LEU A 156 13.06 -4.81 3.96
CA LEU A 156 12.49 -6.17 4.07
C LEU A 156 13.30 -7.04 5.02
N ASN A 157 14.64 -7.02 4.89
CA ASN A 157 15.53 -7.76 5.79
C ASN A 157 15.32 -7.37 7.26
N LYS A 158 15.13 -6.07 7.53
CA LYS A 158 14.87 -5.58 8.88
C LYS A 158 13.52 -6.07 9.41
N VAL A 159 12.42 -5.79 8.71
CA VAL A 159 11.08 -6.09 9.23
C VAL A 159 10.80 -7.59 9.35
N LEU A 160 11.42 -8.42 8.49
CA LEU A 160 11.28 -9.86 8.56
C LEU A 160 12.19 -10.50 9.62
N ALA A 161 13.33 -9.88 9.96
CA ALA A 161 14.15 -10.31 11.09
C ALA A 161 13.46 -10.03 12.43
N ASP A 162 12.77 -8.90 12.55
CA ASP A 162 12.04 -8.50 13.76
C ASP A 162 10.76 -9.34 13.97
N ALA A 163 10.34 -10.13 12.97
CA ALA A 163 9.15 -10.99 12.97
C ALA A 163 9.42 -12.45 13.41
N CYS A 164 10.64 -12.75 13.89
CA CYS A 164 11.07 -14.10 14.31
C CYS A 164 10.99 -14.33 15.82
#